data_7ea4d5ec5700d0a926e2766159b880e2
#
_entry.id   7ea4d5ec5700d0a926e2766159b880e2
#
_cell.length_a   1.000
_cell.length_b   1.000
_cell.length_c   1.000
_cell.angle_alpha   90.00
_cell.angle_beta   90.00
_cell.angle_gamma   90.00
#
_symmetry.space_group_name_H-M   'P 1'
#
loop_
_entity.id
_entity.type
_entity.pdbx_description
1 polymer ?
#
loop_
_entity_poly.entity_id
_entity_poly.type
_entity_poly.pdbx_seq_one_letter_code
_entity_poly.pdbx_strand_id
1 'polypeptide(L)'
;MGYVNGNDLLVYVKTGSGQSVSRKAIGHCTSHTATFTTETKDVAVKPPASEIRSAAGLYKQKRITGLAVQVKCSGLCFYDEAEGGFKHILSKWAVGETVELELFERPAAANESIEPYCSGAFVISTLENTAPAGDDASYDATFDNNGPVDVDDTKLSM
;
A
#
# COMPACT_ATOMS: atom_id res chain seq x y z
N MET A 1 -24.63 6.21 -4.31
CA MET A 1 -23.27 5.90 -4.79
C MET A 1 -22.60 7.20 -5.24
N GLY A 2 -21.44 7.49 -4.74
CA GLY A 2 -20.71 8.72 -5.02
C GLY A 2 -19.22 8.46 -5.23
N TYR A 3 -18.50 9.52 -5.61
CA TYR A 3 -17.05 9.44 -5.72
C TYR A 3 -16.43 9.44 -4.31
N VAL A 4 -15.38 8.63 -4.13
CA VAL A 4 -14.60 8.63 -2.88
C VAL A 4 -13.63 9.80 -2.92
N ASN A 5 -13.62 10.60 -1.87
CA ASN A 5 -12.68 11.71 -1.75
C ASN A 5 -11.31 11.16 -1.33
N GLY A 6 -10.25 11.63 -1.99
CA GLY A 6 -8.89 11.21 -1.64
C GLY A 6 -8.50 11.51 -0.19
N ASN A 7 -9.12 12.51 0.44
CA ASN A 7 -8.90 12.80 1.86
C ASN A 7 -9.46 11.74 2.80
N ASP A 8 -10.31 10.86 2.30
CA ASP A 8 -10.94 9.82 3.12
C ASP A 8 -10.15 8.52 3.12
N LEU A 9 -9.16 8.39 2.24
CA LEU A 9 -8.26 7.24 2.21
C LEU A 9 -6.97 7.59 2.94
N LEU A 10 -6.62 6.79 3.95
CA LEU A 10 -5.54 7.08 4.87
C LEU A 10 -4.55 5.93 4.94
N VAL A 11 -3.28 6.27 5.18
CA VAL A 11 -2.22 5.29 5.42
C VAL A 11 -1.70 5.47 6.84
N TYR A 12 -1.66 4.39 7.60
CA TYR A 12 -1.13 4.39 8.97
C TYR A 12 0.04 3.43 9.08
N VAL A 13 0.99 3.78 9.94
CA VAL A 13 2.06 2.90 10.37
C VAL A 13 1.68 2.33 11.73
N LYS A 14 1.66 1.01 11.82
CA LYS A 14 1.38 0.32 13.07
C LYS A 14 2.70 0.06 13.79
N THR A 15 2.77 0.45 15.05
CA THR A 15 3.94 0.22 15.90
C THR A 15 3.56 -0.52 17.18
N GLY A 16 4.50 -1.29 17.72
CA GLY A 16 4.29 -2.07 18.95
C GLY A 16 3.73 -3.45 18.70
N SER A 17 3.50 -4.19 19.77
CA SER A 17 2.98 -5.56 19.73
C SER A 17 2.04 -5.82 20.90
N GLY A 18 1.13 -6.77 20.71
CA GLY A 18 0.17 -7.14 21.75
C GLY A 18 -0.77 -6.00 22.12
N GLN A 19 -0.86 -5.69 23.41
CA GLN A 19 -1.75 -4.63 23.92
C GLN A 19 -1.15 -3.23 23.76
N SER A 20 0.13 -3.12 23.42
CA SER A 20 0.84 -1.85 23.25
C SER A 20 0.88 -1.38 21.81
N VAL A 21 0.00 -1.88 20.96
CA VAL A 21 -0.09 -1.50 19.57
C VAL A 21 -0.59 -0.06 19.44
N SER A 22 0.18 0.77 18.75
CA SER A 22 -0.24 2.12 18.39
C SER A 22 -0.22 2.30 16.87
N ARG A 23 -1.15 3.08 16.36
CA ARG A 23 -1.25 3.43 14.95
C ARG A 23 -0.92 4.91 14.80
N LYS A 24 0.04 5.21 13.93
CA LYS A 24 0.42 6.59 13.63
C LYS A 24 0.17 6.85 12.15
N ALA A 25 -0.53 7.93 11.84
CA ALA A 25 -0.67 8.36 10.45
C ALA A 25 0.71 8.64 9.86
N ILE A 26 0.88 8.36 8.58
CA ILE A 26 2.08 8.83 7.87
C ILE A 26 2.02 10.35 7.82
N GLY A 27 2.99 10.97 8.49
CA GLY A 27 2.95 12.39 8.81
C GLY A 27 2.96 13.28 7.59
N HIS A 28 2.06 14.25 7.58
CA HIS A 28 1.93 15.28 6.55
C HIS A 28 1.90 14.71 5.13
N CYS A 29 1.25 13.55 4.97
CA CYS A 29 1.08 12.92 3.67
C CYS A 29 0.19 13.78 2.77
N THR A 30 0.73 14.15 1.61
CA THR A 30 0.00 14.93 0.61
C THR A 30 -0.69 14.04 -0.42
N SER A 31 -0.11 12.86 -0.69
CA SER A 31 -0.74 11.87 -1.54
C SER A 31 -0.14 10.49 -1.28
N HIS A 32 -0.92 9.46 -1.55
CA HIS A 32 -0.41 8.09 -1.55
C HIS A 32 -1.01 7.32 -2.72
N THR A 33 -0.30 6.30 -3.16
CA THR A 33 -0.74 5.41 -4.24
C THR A 33 -0.50 3.97 -3.78
N ALA A 34 -1.55 3.15 -3.83
CA ALA A 34 -1.44 1.73 -3.59
C ALA A 34 -1.58 0.99 -4.93
N THR A 35 -0.61 0.17 -5.27
CA THR A 35 -0.60 -0.59 -6.52
C THR A 35 -0.66 -2.08 -6.20
N PHE A 36 -1.67 -2.74 -6.73
CA PHE A 36 -1.87 -4.18 -6.58
C PHE A 36 -1.50 -4.84 -7.89
N THR A 37 -0.48 -5.68 -7.88
CA THR A 37 0.10 -6.28 -9.08
C THR A 37 -0.02 -7.79 -9.04
N THR A 38 -0.40 -8.37 -10.18
CA THR A 38 -0.48 -9.82 -10.36
C THR A 38 0.66 -10.27 -11.28
N GLU A 39 1.46 -11.19 -10.80
CA GLU A 39 2.46 -11.86 -11.63
C GLU A 39 1.84 -13.09 -12.27
N THR A 40 2.03 -13.25 -13.57
CA THR A 40 1.44 -14.35 -14.34
C THR A 40 2.48 -15.08 -15.16
N LYS A 41 2.19 -16.33 -15.44
CA LYS A 41 2.98 -17.16 -16.35
C LYS A 41 2.04 -17.73 -17.41
N ASP A 42 2.48 -17.70 -18.66
CA ASP A 42 1.75 -18.33 -19.74
C ASP A 42 1.79 -19.85 -19.59
N VAL A 43 0.63 -20.49 -19.75
CA VAL A 43 0.49 -21.94 -19.67
C VAL A 43 0.16 -22.46 -21.06
N ALA A 44 1.00 -23.34 -21.57
CA ALA A 44 0.74 -23.99 -22.83
C ALA A 44 -0.24 -25.16 -22.62
N VAL A 45 -1.47 -24.96 -23.06
CA VAL A 45 -2.51 -26.01 -23.05
C VAL A 45 -3.04 -26.19 -24.45
N LYS A 46 -3.54 -27.37 -24.72
CA LYS A 46 -4.23 -27.61 -26.00
C LYS A 46 -5.51 -26.82 -26.02
N PRO A 47 -5.79 -26.06 -27.10
CA PRO A 47 -7.04 -25.30 -27.21
C PRO A 47 -8.26 -26.21 -27.15
N PRO A 48 -9.41 -25.69 -26.66
CA PRO A 48 -10.65 -26.47 -26.68
C PRO A 48 -11.07 -26.79 -28.12
N ALA A 49 -11.78 -27.90 -28.26
CA ALA A 49 -12.24 -28.37 -29.56
C ALA A 49 -13.18 -27.40 -30.29
N SER A 50 -13.74 -26.42 -29.52
CA SER A 50 -14.57 -25.37 -30.09
C SER A 50 -13.77 -24.31 -30.87
N GLU A 51 -12.45 -24.23 -30.68
CA GLU A 51 -11.62 -23.32 -31.48
C GLU A 51 -11.38 -23.89 -32.89
N ILE A 52 -11.50 -23.05 -33.91
CA ILE A 52 -11.16 -23.42 -35.27
C ILE A 52 -9.64 -23.52 -35.42
N ARG A 53 -9.19 -24.34 -36.36
CA ARG A 53 -7.76 -24.65 -36.55
C ARG A 53 -6.89 -23.40 -36.73
N SER A 54 -7.35 -22.40 -37.47
CA SER A 54 -6.60 -21.17 -37.73
C SER A 54 -6.49 -20.24 -36.48
N ALA A 55 -7.39 -20.41 -35.51
CA ALA A 55 -7.40 -19.61 -34.27
C ALA A 55 -6.81 -20.36 -33.07
N ALA A 56 -6.58 -21.67 -33.20
CA ALA A 56 -6.12 -22.51 -32.10
C ALA A 56 -4.75 -22.04 -31.57
N GLY A 57 -4.68 -21.79 -30.29
CA GLY A 57 -3.45 -21.35 -29.63
C GLY A 57 -3.15 -19.87 -29.71
N LEU A 58 -3.99 -19.03 -30.34
CA LEU A 58 -3.83 -17.58 -30.35
C LEU A 58 -4.13 -16.99 -28.97
N TYR A 59 -5.15 -17.52 -28.29
CA TYR A 59 -5.50 -17.10 -26.94
C TYR A 59 -4.81 -18.00 -25.92
N LYS A 60 -3.85 -17.43 -25.20
CA LYS A 60 -3.08 -18.17 -24.22
C LYS A 60 -3.73 -18.08 -22.84
N GLN A 61 -3.67 -19.18 -22.10
CA GLN A 61 -4.08 -19.19 -20.72
C GLN A 61 -2.93 -18.70 -19.84
N LYS A 62 -3.28 -18.01 -18.77
CA LYS A 62 -2.31 -17.49 -17.80
C LYS A 62 -2.57 -18.09 -16.43
N ARG A 63 -1.51 -18.38 -15.72
CA ARG A 63 -1.54 -18.84 -14.35
C ARG A 63 -0.96 -17.76 -13.47
N ILE A 64 -1.63 -17.47 -12.36
CA ILE A 64 -1.14 -16.51 -11.38
C ILE A 64 -0.01 -17.16 -10.58
N THR A 65 1.17 -16.55 -10.60
CA THR A 65 2.35 -17.03 -9.91
C THR A 65 2.67 -16.20 -8.66
N GLY A 66 2.13 -14.98 -8.56
CA GLY A 66 2.38 -14.15 -7.41
C GLY A 66 1.46 -12.94 -7.35
N LEU A 67 1.32 -12.39 -6.16
CA LEU A 67 0.61 -11.14 -5.89
C LEU A 67 1.57 -10.21 -5.17
N ALA A 68 1.57 -8.94 -5.56
CA ALA A 68 2.42 -7.93 -4.94
C ALA A 68 1.61 -6.67 -4.66
N VAL A 69 1.93 -6.01 -3.55
CA VAL A 69 1.34 -4.73 -3.18
C VAL A 69 2.46 -3.73 -2.96
N GLN A 70 2.36 -2.58 -3.62
CA GLN A 70 3.30 -1.49 -3.45
C GLN A 70 2.55 -0.25 -3.01
N VAL A 71 3.03 0.39 -1.94
CA VAL A 71 2.46 1.64 -1.44
C VAL A 71 3.51 2.74 -1.60
N LYS A 72 3.14 3.82 -2.26
CA LYS A 72 3.96 5.02 -2.39
C LYS A 72 3.29 6.15 -1.64
N CYS A 73 4.05 6.80 -0.77
CA CYS A 73 3.58 7.94 0.00
C CYS A 73 4.46 9.15 -0.26
N SER A 74 3.85 10.29 -0.47
CA SER A 74 4.54 11.57 -0.61
C SER A 74 4.02 12.52 0.44
N GLY A 75 4.90 13.30 1.07
CA GLY A 75 4.49 14.23 2.09
C GLY A 75 5.55 15.29 2.39
N LEU A 76 5.22 16.18 3.30
CA LEU A 76 6.13 17.20 3.79
C LEU A 76 6.94 16.66 4.96
N CYS A 77 8.20 17.06 5.06
CA CYS A 77 9.04 16.70 6.19
C CYS A 77 8.61 17.50 7.40
N PHE A 78 8.09 16.82 8.40
CA PHE A 78 7.68 17.38 9.68
C PHE A 78 8.09 16.43 10.79
N TYR A 79 8.69 16.94 11.84
CA TYR A 79 9.22 16.11 12.91
C TYR A 79 8.31 16.17 14.14
N ASP A 80 7.31 15.31 14.15
CA ASP A 80 6.41 15.15 15.27
C ASP A 80 6.39 13.68 15.70
N GLU A 81 6.52 13.42 16.98
CA GLU A 81 6.49 12.06 17.51
C GLU A 81 5.11 11.40 17.40
N ALA A 82 4.06 12.21 17.30
CA ALA A 82 2.70 11.70 17.13
C ALA A 82 2.43 11.12 15.75
N GLU A 83 3.26 11.42 14.77
CA GLU A 83 3.10 10.97 13.39
C GLU A 83 4.27 10.09 12.94
N GLY A 84 4.00 9.13 12.08
CA GLY A 84 5.02 8.29 11.47
C GLY A 84 5.61 8.94 10.22
N GLY A 85 6.23 10.13 10.38
CA GLY A 85 6.78 10.90 9.28
C GLY A 85 8.14 10.43 8.79
N PHE A 86 8.79 11.28 8.00
CA PHE A 86 10.08 11.00 7.38
C PHE A 86 11.13 10.48 8.38
N LYS A 87 11.23 11.11 9.54
CA LYS A 87 12.20 10.72 10.57
C LYS A 87 11.99 9.28 11.04
N HIS A 88 10.73 8.89 11.27
CA HIS A 88 10.38 7.53 11.68
C HIS A 88 10.71 6.51 10.59
N ILE A 89 10.35 6.81 9.36
CA ILE A 89 10.61 5.93 8.20
C ILE A 89 12.11 5.77 7.99
N LEU A 90 12.85 6.87 8.09
CA LEU A 90 14.31 6.84 7.95
C LEU A 90 14.97 5.98 9.04
N SER A 91 14.49 6.07 10.28
CA SER A 91 15.02 5.26 11.38
C SER A 91 14.80 3.77 11.14
N LYS A 92 13.65 3.38 10.61
CA LYS A 92 13.35 1.98 10.26
C LYS A 92 14.19 1.50 9.07
N TRP A 93 14.36 2.34 8.07
CA TRP A 93 15.21 2.01 6.94
C TRP A 93 16.66 1.80 7.35
N ALA A 94 17.19 2.64 8.25
CA ALA A 94 18.58 2.58 8.66
C ALA A 94 18.97 1.28 9.40
N VAL A 95 18.01 0.70 10.13
CA VAL A 95 18.23 -0.58 10.83
C VAL A 95 17.78 -1.79 10.04
N GLY A 96 17.18 -1.59 8.86
CA GLY A 96 16.71 -2.67 8.00
C GLY A 96 15.48 -3.39 8.50
N GLU A 97 14.65 -2.72 9.28
CA GLU A 97 13.42 -3.29 9.81
C GLU A 97 12.26 -3.14 8.82
N THR A 98 11.31 -4.07 8.92
CA THR A 98 10.04 -3.94 8.23
C THR A 98 9.12 -2.98 8.97
N VAL A 99 8.21 -2.36 8.24
CA VAL A 99 7.14 -1.56 8.82
C VAL A 99 5.80 -2.22 8.54
N GLU A 100 4.88 -2.17 9.50
CA GLU A 100 3.53 -2.61 9.28
C GLU A 100 2.69 -1.42 8.83
N LEU A 101 2.10 -1.54 7.64
CA LEU A 101 1.24 -0.51 7.07
C LEU A 101 -0.21 -0.99 7.10
N GLU A 102 -1.10 -0.06 7.37
CA GLU A 102 -2.54 -0.27 7.30
C GLU A 102 -3.16 0.82 6.46
N LEU A 103 -4.00 0.42 5.52
CA LEU A 103 -4.75 1.35 4.66
C LEU A 103 -6.19 1.39 5.14
N PHE A 104 -6.69 2.58 5.45
CA PHE A 104 -8.03 2.80 5.99
C PHE A 104 -8.86 3.70 5.10
N GLU A 105 -10.17 3.52 5.20
CA GLU A 105 -11.11 4.54 4.77
C GLU A 105 -11.65 5.26 6.01
N ARG A 106 -11.68 6.59 5.96
CA ARG A 106 -12.21 7.41 7.05
C ARG A 106 -13.67 7.05 7.30
N PRO A 107 -14.09 6.77 8.55
CA PRO A 107 -15.48 6.43 8.83
C PRO A 107 -16.40 7.61 8.57
N ALA A 108 -17.61 7.31 8.12
CA ALA A 108 -18.63 8.33 7.86
C ALA A 108 -19.17 8.97 9.15
N ALA A 109 -19.15 8.22 10.26
CA ALA A 109 -19.62 8.67 11.56
C ALA A 109 -18.53 8.51 12.62
N ALA A 110 -18.50 9.40 13.59
CA ALA A 110 -17.45 9.44 14.61
C ALA A 110 -17.41 8.23 15.54
N ASN A 111 -18.51 7.50 15.64
CA ASN A 111 -18.63 6.30 16.48
C ASN A 111 -18.42 4.98 15.75
N GLU A 112 -18.10 5.03 14.46
CA GLU A 112 -17.77 3.83 13.70
C GLU A 112 -16.35 3.38 13.99
N SER A 113 -16.14 2.06 14.07
CA SER A 113 -14.80 1.52 14.23
C SER A 113 -14.01 1.63 12.94
N ILE A 114 -12.72 1.96 13.08
CA ILE A 114 -11.82 2.03 11.94
C ILE A 114 -11.12 0.67 11.81
N GLU A 115 -11.34 0.02 10.67
CA GLU A 115 -10.67 -1.23 10.35
C GLU A 115 -9.98 -1.11 8.99
N PRO A 116 -8.76 -1.66 8.83
CA PRO A 116 -8.04 -1.53 7.58
C PRO A 116 -8.64 -2.42 6.49
N TYR A 117 -8.73 -1.89 5.26
CA TYR A 117 -9.06 -2.71 4.10
C TYR A 117 -7.83 -3.40 3.52
N CYS A 118 -6.64 -2.96 3.89
CA CYS A 118 -5.38 -3.57 3.48
C CYS A 118 -4.37 -3.42 4.61
N SER A 119 -3.74 -4.50 5.02
CA SER A 119 -2.73 -4.47 6.07
C SER A 119 -1.68 -5.55 5.85
N GLY A 120 -0.47 -5.29 6.29
CA GLY A 120 0.61 -6.25 6.21
C GLY A 120 1.97 -5.65 6.55
N ALA A 121 2.99 -6.49 6.51
CA ALA A 121 4.37 -6.06 6.69
C ALA A 121 4.96 -5.63 5.36
N PHE A 122 5.65 -4.51 5.35
CA PHE A 122 6.28 -3.93 4.18
C PHE A 122 7.73 -3.61 4.45
N VAL A 123 8.55 -3.71 3.41
CA VAL A 123 9.93 -3.22 3.44
C VAL A 123 9.99 -1.86 2.76
N ILE A 124 10.87 -1.00 3.27
CA ILE A 124 11.09 0.31 2.64
C ILE A 124 12.07 0.09 1.49
N SER A 125 11.56 0.11 0.26
CA SER A 125 12.39 -0.11 -0.92
C SER A 125 13.13 1.14 -1.35
N THR A 126 12.50 2.30 -1.18
CA THR A 126 13.09 3.59 -1.56
C THR A 126 12.57 4.68 -0.64
N LEU A 127 13.47 5.55 -0.21
CA LEU A 127 13.13 6.74 0.56
C LEU A 127 13.91 7.92 -0.02
N GLU A 128 13.20 8.92 -0.52
CA GLU A 128 13.76 10.11 -1.11
C GLU A 128 13.42 11.32 -0.26
N ASN A 129 14.35 12.25 -0.16
CA ASN A 129 14.17 13.54 0.51
C ASN A 129 14.55 14.65 -0.48
N THR A 130 13.63 15.56 -0.70
CA THR A 130 13.83 16.71 -1.58
C THR A 130 13.81 17.97 -0.75
N ALA A 131 14.89 18.73 -0.81
CA ALA A 131 15.08 19.92 0.02
C ALA A 131 15.46 21.11 -0.87
N PRO A 132 14.51 21.76 -1.55
CA PRO A 132 14.77 22.92 -2.37
C PRO A 132 15.06 24.16 -1.51
N ALA A 133 15.95 25.00 -1.98
CA ALA A 133 16.25 26.25 -1.30
C ALA A 133 15.03 27.19 -1.37
N GLY A 134 14.62 27.70 -0.20
CA GLY A 134 13.50 28.65 -0.11
C GLY A 134 12.11 28.02 -0.09
N ASP A 135 12.02 26.69 0.00
CA ASP A 135 10.76 25.98 0.06
C ASP A 135 10.82 24.86 1.10
N ASP A 136 9.68 24.28 1.43
CA ASP A 136 9.58 23.21 2.41
C ASP A 136 10.20 21.91 1.86
N ALA A 137 10.89 21.18 2.73
CA ALA A 137 11.41 19.86 2.39
C ALA A 137 10.26 18.85 2.30
N SER A 138 10.37 17.95 1.34
CA SER A 138 9.39 16.89 1.13
C SER A 138 10.07 15.52 1.09
N TYR A 139 9.28 14.47 1.21
CA TYR A 139 9.76 13.11 1.12
C TYR A 139 8.86 12.26 0.24
N ASP A 140 9.45 11.23 -0.37
CA ASP A 140 8.74 10.19 -1.09
C ASP A 140 9.23 8.84 -0.58
N ALA A 141 8.31 8.01 -0.13
CA ALA A 141 8.62 6.68 0.38
C ALA A 141 7.90 5.62 -0.44
N THR A 142 8.61 4.56 -0.78
CA THR A 142 8.05 3.40 -1.49
C THR A 142 8.19 2.18 -0.59
N PHE A 143 7.07 1.50 -0.38
CA PHE A 143 6.99 0.29 0.45
C PHE A 143 6.54 -0.88 -0.42
N ASP A 144 7.27 -1.99 -0.35
CA ASP A 144 6.89 -3.22 -1.01
C ASP A 144 6.51 -4.26 0.05
N ASN A 145 5.51 -5.08 -0.23
CA ASN A 145 5.07 -6.08 0.73
C ASN A 145 6.15 -7.12 1.01
N ASN A 146 6.25 -7.51 2.27
CA ASN A 146 7.12 -8.58 2.71
C ASN A 146 6.28 -9.70 3.31
N GLY A 147 5.90 -10.64 2.47
CA GLY A 147 4.99 -11.71 2.83
C GLY A 147 3.53 -11.39 2.51
N PRO A 148 2.61 -12.13 3.13
CA PRO A 148 1.18 -11.97 2.81
C PRO A 148 0.63 -10.64 3.29
N VAL A 149 -0.30 -10.10 2.49
CA VAL A 149 -1.05 -8.89 2.78
C VAL A 149 -2.51 -9.27 2.94
N ASP A 150 -3.13 -8.80 4.00
CA ASP A 150 -4.54 -9.02 4.28
C ASP A 150 -5.36 -7.91 3.60
N VAL A 151 -6.22 -8.30 2.67
CA VAL A 151 -7.07 -7.37 1.92
C VAL A 151 -8.53 -7.75 2.14
N ASP A 152 -9.32 -6.79 2.63
CA ASP A 152 -10.74 -6.98 2.91
C ASP A 152 -11.53 -5.80 2.33
N ASP A 153 -12.16 -6.03 1.20
CA ASP A 153 -12.96 -5.04 0.49
C ASP A 153 -14.24 -4.63 1.23
N THR A 154 -14.69 -5.46 2.18
CA THR A 154 -15.90 -5.13 2.97
C THR A 154 -15.67 -3.95 3.92
N LYS A 155 -14.41 -3.56 4.15
CA LYS A 155 -14.06 -2.40 4.98
C LYS A 155 -14.11 -1.09 4.21
N LEU A 156 -14.33 -1.14 2.91
CA LEU A 156 -14.57 0.05 2.08
C LEU A 156 -16.09 0.32 2.03
N SER A 157 -16.44 1.58 2.10
CA SER A 157 -17.85 1.97 1.98
C SER A 157 -18.35 1.79 0.54
N MET A 158 -19.61 1.47 0.41
CA MET A 158 -20.25 1.35 -0.91
C MET A 158 -21.09 2.57 -1.24
#